data_25b17a000dd4f60730e32f45e5ed7a64
#
_entry.id   25b17a000dd4f60730e32f45e5ed7a64
#
_cell.length_a   1.000
_cell.length_b   1.000
_cell.length_c   1.000
_cell.angle_alpha   90.00
_cell.angle_beta   90.00
_cell.angle_gamma   90.00
#
_symmetry.space_group_name_H-M   'P 1'
#
loop_
_entity.id
_entity.type
_entity.pdbx_description
1 polymer ?
#
loop_
_entity_poly.entity_id
_entity_poly.type
_entity_poly.pdbx_seq_one_letter_code
_entity_poly.pdbx_strand_id
1 'polypeptide(L)'
;ELVHNPASTFFVRVSGDSMAGDGIGDGDLLVVDRSVAPYDGCIAVCYVDGEFTVKRVRLEKGCAWLMPSNPKYQPIRVDAANDFQIWGIVRHVIKTFK
;
A
#
# COMPACT_ATOMS: atom_id res chain seq x y z
N GLU A 1 -6.11 -17.99 -8.81
CA GLU A 1 -6.09 -16.92 -9.80
C GLU A 1 -5.75 -15.57 -9.16
N LEU A 2 -4.88 -14.78 -9.81
CA LEU A 2 -4.41 -13.52 -9.25
C LEU A 2 -5.39 -12.37 -9.42
N VAL A 3 -6.26 -12.42 -10.42
CA VAL A 3 -7.16 -11.32 -10.74
C VAL A 3 -8.61 -11.81 -10.64
N HIS A 4 -9.33 -11.31 -9.63
CA HIS A 4 -10.74 -11.63 -9.42
C HIS A 4 -11.66 -10.59 -10.03
N ASN A 5 -11.23 -9.33 -10.09
CA ASN A 5 -12.02 -8.21 -10.59
C ASN A 5 -11.19 -7.42 -11.62
N PRO A 6 -11.13 -7.88 -12.89
CA PRO A 6 -10.26 -7.22 -13.88
C PRO A 6 -10.54 -5.72 -14.05
N ALA A 7 -11.81 -5.30 -13.93
CA ALA A 7 -12.18 -3.89 -14.09
C ALA A 7 -11.68 -2.98 -12.96
N SER A 8 -11.35 -3.54 -11.79
CA SER A 8 -10.88 -2.79 -10.63
C SER A 8 -9.46 -3.17 -10.20
N THR A 9 -8.79 -4.02 -10.98
CA THR A 9 -7.44 -4.48 -10.72
C THR A 9 -6.45 -3.72 -11.58
N PHE A 10 -5.36 -3.29 -10.97
CA PHE A 10 -4.25 -2.68 -11.71
C PHE A 10 -2.93 -3.08 -11.08
N PHE A 11 -1.85 -2.74 -11.77
CA PHE A 11 -0.49 -3.13 -11.39
C PHE A 11 0.31 -1.90 -11.05
N VAL A 12 1.09 -2.00 -9.97
CA VAL A 12 1.97 -0.91 -9.51
C VAL A 12 3.37 -1.44 -9.35
N ARG A 13 4.34 -0.75 -9.95
CA ARG A 13 5.77 -1.06 -9.76
C ARG A 13 6.26 -0.36 -8.51
N VAL A 14 6.91 -1.12 -7.62
CA VAL A 14 7.45 -0.58 -6.37
C VAL A 14 8.76 0.16 -6.64
N SER A 15 8.88 1.32 -6.02
CA SER A 15 10.13 2.08 -5.95
C SER A 15 10.53 2.22 -4.48
N GLY A 16 11.76 1.87 -4.16
CA GLY A 16 12.28 1.96 -2.80
C GLY A 16 12.08 0.70 -1.97
N ASP A 17 12.43 0.78 -0.69
CA ASP A 17 12.54 -0.38 0.19
C ASP A 17 11.77 -0.23 1.51
N SER A 18 10.81 0.70 1.59
CA SER A 18 10.08 0.96 2.84
C SER A 18 9.23 -0.21 3.33
N MET A 19 8.93 -1.17 2.46
CA MET A 19 8.13 -2.35 2.77
C MET A 19 8.92 -3.67 2.67
N ALA A 20 10.24 -3.58 2.77
CA ALA A 20 11.13 -4.75 2.63
C ALA A 20 10.83 -5.85 3.66
N GLY A 21 10.46 -5.47 4.89
CA GLY A 21 10.13 -6.43 5.96
C GLY A 21 8.86 -7.26 5.67
N ASP A 22 7.98 -6.75 4.80
CA ASP A 22 6.80 -7.49 4.33
C ASP A 22 7.06 -8.21 3.01
N GLY A 23 8.31 -8.31 2.59
CA GLY A 23 8.69 -9.03 1.36
C GLY A 23 8.42 -8.25 0.08
N ILE A 24 8.25 -6.94 0.16
CA ILE A 24 8.04 -6.07 -1.00
C ILE A 24 9.33 -5.28 -1.24
N GLY A 25 10.01 -5.58 -2.32
CA GLY A 25 11.28 -4.97 -2.69
C GLY A 25 11.17 -4.01 -3.86
N ASP A 26 12.22 -3.22 -4.03
CA ASP A 26 12.34 -2.31 -5.17
C ASP A 26 12.21 -3.09 -6.48
N GLY A 27 11.40 -2.59 -7.40
CA GLY A 27 11.16 -3.23 -8.69
C GLY A 27 10.10 -4.31 -8.71
N ASP A 28 9.56 -4.69 -7.54
CA ASP A 28 8.46 -5.67 -7.48
C ASP A 28 7.20 -5.11 -8.15
N LEU A 29 6.38 -6.02 -8.67
CA LEU A 29 5.10 -5.67 -9.26
C LEU A 29 3.97 -6.05 -8.31
N LEU A 30 3.16 -5.08 -7.93
CA LEU A 30 2.02 -5.30 -7.05
C LEU A 30 0.76 -5.49 -7.87
N VAL A 31 -0.07 -6.45 -7.45
CA VAL A 31 -1.45 -6.60 -7.95
C VAL A 31 -2.37 -5.92 -6.95
N VAL A 32 -3.06 -4.88 -7.39
CA VAL A 32 -3.82 -3.98 -6.53
C VAL A 32 -5.28 -4.03 -6.94
N ASP A 33 -6.16 -4.20 -5.96
CA ASP A 33 -7.61 -4.29 -6.17
C ASP A 33 -8.30 -3.09 -5.52
N ARG A 34 -9.00 -2.30 -6.32
CA ARG A 34 -9.75 -1.13 -5.85
C ARG A 34 -11.15 -1.47 -5.35
N SER A 35 -11.65 -2.66 -5.62
CA SER A 35 -12.99 -3.09 -5.19
C SER A 35 -13.03 -3.55 -3.74
N VAL A 36 -11.89 -3.84 -3.13
CA VAL A 36 -11.80 -4.29 -1.76
C VAL A 36 -11.87 -3.11 -0.80
N ALA A 37 -12.76 -3.17 0.17
CA ALA A 37 -12.83 -2.14 1.20
C ALA A 37 -11.58 -2.20 2.09
N PRO A 38 -11.00 -1.05 2.45
CA PRO A 38 -9.86 -1.02 3.38
C PRO A 38 -10.21 -1.63 4.73
N TYR A 39 -9.24 -2.31 5.33
CA TYR A 39 -9.38 -2.90 6.65
C TYR A 39 -8.08 -2.71 7.43
N ASP A 40 -8.18 -2.78 8.75
CA ASP A 40 -7.03 -2.61 9.62
C ASP A 40 -5.98 -3.68 9.35
N GLY A 41 -4.74 -3.26 9.13
CA GLY A 41 -3.62 -4.14 8.80
C GLY A 41 -3.45 -4.44 7.31
N CYS A 42 -4.28 -3.89 6.42
CA CYS A 42 -4.11 -4.10 4.99
C CYS A 42 -2.86 -3.39 4.46
N ILE A 43 -2.24 -3.96 3.44
CA ILE A 43 -1.21 -3.26 2.68
C ILE A 43 -1.92 -2.57 1.51
N ALA A 44 -1.71 -1.28 1.37
CA ALA A 44 -2.47 -0.47 0.43
C ALA A 44 -1.59 0.50 -0.33
N VAL A 45 -2.05 0.85 -1.54
CA VAL A 45 -1.55 2.01 -2.25
C VAL A 45 -2.31 3.20 -1.71
N CYS A 46 -1.60 4.14 -1.10
CA CYS A 46 -2.15 5.31 -0.44
C CYS A 46 -1.73 6.57 -1.16
N TYR A 47 -2.64 7.52 -1.23
CA TYR A 47 -2.37 8.87 -1.69
C TYR A 47 -2.38 9.79 -0.47
N VAL A 48 -1.29 10.53 -0.25
CA VAL A 48 -1.13 11.41 0.90
C VAL A 48 -0.53 12.73 0.43
N ASP A 49 -1.31 13.81 0.53
CA ASP A 49 -0.83 15.17 0.30
C ASP A 49 -0.03 15.32 -1.01
N GLY A 50 -0.50 14.71 -2.07
CA GLY A 50 0.09 14.81 -3.40
C GLY A 50 1.02 13.66 -3.79
N GLU A 51 1.29 12.71 -2.92
CA GLU A 51 2.23 11.62 -3.19
C GLU A 51 1.57 10.25 -3.00
N PHE A 52 1.97 9.29 -3.84
CA PHE A 52 1.59 7.89 -3.68
C PHE A 52 2.65 7.13 -2.90
N THR A 53 2.20 6.24 -2.02
CA THR A 53 3.08 5.36 -1.26
C THR A 53 2.38 4.02 -0.99
N VAL A 54 3.17 2.97 -0.77
CA VAL A 54 2.66 1.66 -0.37
C VAL A 54 3.03 1.45 1.08
N LYS A 55 2.03 1.22 1.93
CA LYS A 55 2.23 1.02 3.36
C LYS A 55 1.20 0.07 3.93
N ARG A 56 1.50 -0.49 5.09
CA ARG A 56 0.49 -1.18 5.89
C ARG A 56 -0.34 -0.14 6.63
N VAL A 57 -1.65 -0.23 6.51
CA VAL A 57 -2.57 0.75 7.11
C VAL A 57 -3.02 0.25 8.47
N ARG A 58 -2.83 1.07 9.50
CA ARG A 58 -3.41 0.84 10.83
C ARG A 58 -4.50 1.88 11.05
N LEU A 59 -5.72 1.41 11.22
CA LEU A 59 -6.88 2.27 11.40
C LEU A 59 -7.11 2.50 12.88
N GLU A 60 -7.27 3.78 13.26
CA GLU A 60 -7.62 4.19 14.61
C GLU A 60 -8.79 5.15 14.54
N LYS A 61 -9.41 5.43 15.71
CA LYS A 61 -10.49 6.40 15.77
C LYS A 61 -9.92 7.80 15.49
N GLY A 62 -10.40 8.42 14.43
CA GLY A 62 -10.00 9.79 14.06
C GLY A 62 -8.69 9.91 13.29
N CYS A 63 -7.96 8.82 13.07
CA CYS A 63 -6.74 8.86 12.27
C CYS A 63 -6.39 7.49 11.70
N ALA A 64 -5.41 7.48 10.81
CA ALA A 64 -4.78 6.25 10.35
C ALA A 64 -3.27 6.41 10.45
N TRP A 65 -2.58 5.29 10.57
CA TRP A 65 -1.13 5.24 10.51
C TRP A 65 -0.71 4.44 9.29
N LEU A 66 0.19 5.01 8.52
CA LEU A 66 0.81 4.34 7.39
C LEU A 66 2.15 3.78 7.87
N MET A 67 2.19 2.46 8.04
CA MET A 67 3.29 1.78 8.70
C MET A 67 4.26 1.19 7.68
N PRO A 68 5.51 1.66 7.65
CA PRO A 68 6.55 0.97 6.88
C PRO A 68 6.94 -0.33 7.58
N SER A 69 7.54 -1.25 6.84
CA SER A 69 8.17 -2.46 7.40
C SER A 69 9.67 -2.43 7.16
N ASN A 70 10.28 -1.33 7.52
CA ASN A 70 11.72 -1.11 7.44
C ASN A 70 12.06 -0.07 8.50
N PRO A 71 12.97 -0.36 9.46
CA PRO A 71 13.28 0.56 10.55
C PRO A 71 13.94 1.87 10.14
N LYS A 72 14.39 1.98 8.89
CA LYS A 72 14.91 3.25 8.35
C LYS A 72 13.82 4.30 8.12
N TYR A 73 12.55 3.88 8.08
CA TYR A 73 11.43 4.76 7.75
C TYR A 73 10.52 4.96 8.95
N GLN A 74 9.95 6.16 9.07
CA GLN A 74 9.04 6.51 10.15
C GLN A 74 7.59 6.26 9.73
N PRO A 75 6.73 5.81 10.67
CA PRO A 75 5.29 5.80 10.44
C PRO A 75 4.75 7.20 10.11
N ILE A 76 3.74 7.25 9.24
CA ILE A 76 3.10 8.48 8.82
C ILE A 76 1.70 8.51 9.42
N ARG A 77 1.41 9.52 10.25
CA ARG A 77 0.05 9.73 10.77
C ARG A 77 -0.74 10.57 9.78
N VAL A 78 -1.97 10.14 9.49
CA VAL A 78 -2.90 10.88 8.63
C VAL A 78 -4.24 11.05 9.33
N ASP A 79 -4.87 12.21 9.14
CA ASP A 79 -6.19 12.52 9.69
C ASP A 79 -6.96 13.42 8.72
N ALA A 80 -8.06 14.01 9.20
CA ALA A 80 -8.92 14.85 8.38
C ALA A 80 -8.23 16.11 7.83
N ALA A 81 -7.10 16.52 8.41
CA ALA A 81 -6.32 17.65 7.90
C ALA A 81 -5.46 17.30 6.68
N ASN A 82 -5.27 16.02 6.41
CA ASN A 82 -4.51 15.56 5.26
C ASN A 82 -5.44 15.31 4.06
N ASP A 83 -4.91 15.51 2.86
CA ASP A 83 -5.51 15.00 1.63
C ASP A 83 -5.09 13.54 1.51
N PHE A 84 -5.96 12.64 1.98
CA PHE A 84 -5.63 11.22 2.12
C PHE A 84 -6.69 10.34 1.48
N GLN A 85 -6.23 9.38 0.68
CA GLN A 85 -7.08 8.34 0.08
C GLN A 85 -6.37 7.00 0.09
N ILE A 86 -7.08 5.93 0.42
CA ILE A 86 -6.63 4.57 0.13
C ILE A 86 -7.10 4.27 -1.28
N TRP A 87 -6.14 4.13 -2.18
CA TRP A 87 -6.42 4.01 -3.61
C TRP A 87 -6.69 2.57 -4.04
N GLY A 88 -6.14 1.60 -3.35
CA GLY A 88 -6.39 0.19 -3.58
C GLY A 88 -5.62 -0.70 -2.62
N ILE A 89 -6.07 -1.94 -2.50
CA ILE A 89 -5.51 -2.93 -1.59
C ILE A 89 -4.57 -3.84 -2.35
N VAL A 90 -3.35 -4.01 -1.83
CA VAL A 90 -2.35 -4.92 -2.42
C VAL A 90 -2.76 -6.35 -2.10
N ARG A 91 -2.97 -7.16 -3.14
CA ARG A 91 -3.38 -8.55 -3.01
C ARG A 91 -2.25 -9.53 -3.29
N HIS A 92 -1.32 -9.17 -4.15
CA HIS A 92 -0.22 -10.03 -4.54
C HIS A 92 1.02 -9.22 -4.84
N VAL A 93 2.17 -9.85 -4.69
CA VAL A 93 3.48 -9.32 -5.08
C VAL A 93 4.07 -10.28 -6.10
N ILE A 94 4.48 -9.74 -7.23
CA ILE A 94 5.14 -10.53 -8.29
C ILE A 94 6.60 -10.12 -8.33
N LYS A 95 7.47 -11.11 -8.13
CA LYS A 95 8.91 -10.94 -8.18
C LYS A 95 9.46 -11.55 -9.46
N THR A 96 10.41 -10.86 -10.07
CA THR A 96 11.10 -11.38 -11.26
C THR A 96 12.53 -11.77 -10.86
N PHE A 97 12.88 -12.99 -11.14
CA PHE A 97 14.25 -13.50 -10.98
C PHE A 97 14.98 -13.40 -12.30
N LYS A 98 16.24 -13.01 -12.23
CA LYS A 98 17.09 -12.86 -13.43
C LYS A 98 18.18 -13.91 -13.46
#